data_3a01acb34f616279a0106e65f915a751
#
_entry.id   3a01acb34f616279a0106e65f915a751
#
_cell.length_a   1.000
_cell.length_b   1.000
_cell.length_c   1.000
_cell.angle_alpha   90.00
_cell.angle_beta   90.00
_cell.angle_gamma   90.00
#
_symmetry.space_group_name_H-M   'P 1'
#
loop_
_entity.id
_entity.type
_entity.pdbx_description
1 polymer ?
#
loop_
_entity_poly.entity_id
_entity_poly.type
_entity_poly.pdbx_seq_one_letter_code
_entity_poly.pdbx_strand_id
1 'polypeptide(L)'
;MIKTFKKFLRSFSNIFKNKKTLKLGLYGPPNGGKTTLANKICQDWIGEDMGEASKIPHETRTVQEKERIEIKHKRKSLVFNLVDTPGIATKIDYEDFMRHKMNEKEAKKRAREATKGVIEAIKWLDDMDCVIVVLDSTQNPYSQVNVTIIGNLAARNIPVLIVGNKIDLNRSNIKRIQSAFPQYDVVGVSALKGKNIGDFYESLFKLVK
;
A
#
# COMPACT_ATOMS: atom_id res chain seq x y z
N MET A 1 13.70 9.70 24.49
CA MET A 1 12.85 9.13 23.42
C MET A 1 11.94 10.16 22.74
N ILE A 2 11.14 10.96 23.44
CA ILE A 2 10.18 11.94 22.83
C ILE A 2 10.88 13.05 22.03
N LYS A 3 12.07 13.53 22.43
CA LYS A 3 12.81 14.56 21.69
C LYS A 3 13.39 14.06 20.36
N THR A 4 13.78 12.78 20.29
CA THR A 4 14.30 12.15 19.07
C THR A 4 13.19 11.94 18.06
N PHE A 5 11.99 11.56 18.52
CA PHE A 5 10.81 11.39 17.68
C PHE A 5 10.32 12.72 17.08
N LYS A 6 10.32 13.83 17.88
CA LYS A 6 10.00 15.17 17.37
C LYS A 6 11.01 15.71 16.36
N LYS A 7 12.30 15.37 16.51
CA LYS A 7 13.36 15.74 15.54
C LYS A 7 13.20 14.94 14.24
N PHE A 8 12.80 13.69 14.33
CA PHE A 8 12.49 12.80 13.21
C PHE A 8 11.29 13.35 12.40
N LEU A 9 10.16 13.69 13.06
CA LEU A 9 8.99 14.30 12.41
C LEU A 9 9.29 15.66 11.74
N ARG A 10 10.19 16.49 12.31
CA ARG A 10 10.61 17.76 11.70
C ARG A 10 11.46 17.56 10.45
N SER A 11 12.25 16.49 10.37
CA SER A 11 13.05 16.16 9.19
C SER A 11 12.16 15.85 7.98
N PHE A 12 11.04 15.15 8.18
CA PHE A 12 10.12 14.81 7.09
C PHE A 12 9.36 16.02 6.55
N SER A 13 8.96 16.97 7.41
CA SER A 13 8.22 18.18 6.95
C SER A 13 9.01 19.04 5.95
N ASN A 14 10.33 18.92 5.93
CA ASN A 14 11.18 19.66 5.00
C ASN A 14 11.33 18.96 3.63
N ILE A 15 11.21 17.63 3.58
CA ILE A 15 11.30 16.87 2.34
C ILE A 15 10.11 17.20 1.41
N PHE A 16 8.91 17.37 1.98
CA PHE A 16 7.70 17.62 1.21
C PHE A 16 7.50 19.09 0.80
N LYS A 17 8.12 20.05 1.50
CA LYS A 17 7.93 21.50 1.23
C LYS A 17 8.41 21.95 -0.15
N ASN A 18 9.37 21.25 -0.74
CA ASN A 18 10.03 21.65 -1.99
C ASN A 18 9.56 20.83 -3.21
N LYS A 19 8.77 19.77 -3.03
CA LYS A 19 8.25 18.96 -4.15
C LYS A 19 6.84 19.39 -4.54
N LYS A 20 6.65 19.74 -5.81
CA LYS A 20 5.34 20.10 -6.37
C LYS A 20 4.43 18.87 -6.53
N THR A 21 5.00 17.70 -6.75
CA THR A 21 4.29 16.42 -6.91
C THR A 21 5.04 15.35 -6.14
N LEU A 22 4.34 14.59 -5.30
CA LEU A 22 4.89 13.48 -4.53
C LEU A 22 4.71 12.16 -5.25
N LYS A 23 5.59 11.17 -5.02
CA LYS A 23 5.36 9.79 -5.40
C LYS A 23 4.83 9.00 -4.21
N LEU A 24 3.60 8.55 -4.31
CA LEU A 24 2.87 7.79 -3.28
C LEU A 24 2.74 6.33 -3.69
N GLY A 25 3.47 5.44 -3.04
CA GLY A 25 3.46 4.01 -3.34
C GLY A 25 2.43 3.23 -2.52
N LEU A 26 1.72 2.30 -3.16
CA LEU A 26 0.89 1.30 -2.49
C LEU A 26 1.65 -0.01 -2.41
N TYR A 27 1.96 -0.46 -1.19
CA TYR A 27 2.72 -1.67 -0.92
C TYR A 27 1.93 -2.60 0.00
N GLY A 28 2.25 -3.88 0.00
CA GLY A 28 1.60 -4.86 0.87
C GLY A 28 1.60 -6.26 0.26
N PRO A 29 1.11 -7.25 1.01
CA PRO A 29 1.02 -8.63 0.53
C PRO A 29 0.04 -8.76 -0.65
N PRO A 30 0.09 -9.88 -1.39
CA PRO A 30 -0.95 -10.21 -2.35
C PRO A 30 -2.33 -10.20 -1.68
N ASN A 31 -3.36 -9.83 -2.43
CA ASN A 31 -4.75 -9.78 -1.97
C ASN A 31 -5.03 -8.86 -0.76
N GLY A 32 -4.10 -7.98 -0.36
CA GLY A 32 -4.33 -6.94 0.65
C GLY A 32 -5.33 -5.88 0.20
N GLY A 33 -5.55 -5.74 -1.12
CA GLY A 33 -6.49 -4.79 -1.72
C GLY A 33 -5.84 -3.47 -2.14
N LYS A 34 -4.56 -3.49 -2.52
CA LYS A 34 -3.81 -2.33 -3.03
C LYS A 34 -4.49 -1.71 -4.25
N THR A 35 -4.68 -2.52 -5.31
CA THR A 35 -5.34 -2.08 -6.55
C THR A 35 -6.79 -1.62 -6.29
N THR A 36 -7.51 -2.27 -5.38
CA THR A 36 -8.86 -1.82 -5.00
C THR A 36 -8.83 -0.44 -4.34
N LEU A 37 -7.83 -0.18 -3.47
CA LEU A 37 -7.63 1.14 -2.87
C LEU A 37 -7.17 2.17 -3.90
N ALA A 38 -6.26 1.78 -4.81
CA ALA A 38 -5.83 2.63 -5.92
C ALA A 38 -7.02 3.06 -6.78
N ASN A 39 -7.85 2.11 -7.19
CA ASN A 39 -9.06 2.40 -7.97
C ASN A 39 -10.02 3.32 -7.19
N LYS A 40 -10.21 3.09 -5.88
CA LYS A 40 -11.04 3.97 -5.05
C LYS A 40 -10.52 5.40 -5.04
N ILE A 41 -9.21 5.60 -4.90
CA ILE A 41 -8.58 6.93 -4.95
C ILE A 41 -8.78 7.56 -6.34
N CYS A 42 -8.52 6.82 -7.41
CA CYS A 42 -8.67 7.31 -8.77
C CYS A 42 -10.12 7.66 -9.10
N GLN A 43 -11.08 6.80 -8.73
CA GLN A 43 -12.51 7.06 -8.92
C GLN A 43 -12.98 8.30 -8.16
N ASP A 44 -12.52 8.49 -6.92
CA ASP A 44 -12.94 9.65 -6.09
C ASP A 44 -12.43 10.99 -6.65
N TRP A 45 -11.28 11.03 -7.34
CA TRP A 45 -10.61 12.27 -7.68
C TRP A 45 -10.41 12.52 -9.16
N ILE A 46 -10.46 11.50 -10.01
CA ILE A 46 -10.30 11.61 -11.47
C ILE A 46 -11.40 10.88 -12.26
N GLY A 47 -12.26 10.11 -11.59
CA GLY A 47 -13.40 9.41 -12.22
C GLY A 47 -13.04 8.18 -13.06
N GLU A 48 -11.80 7.68 -12.95
CA GLU A 48 -11.28 6.54 -13.71
C GLU A 48 -10.69 5.47 -12.79
N ASP A 49 -10.58 4.23 -13.27
CA ASP A 49 -9.86 3.19 -12.57
C ASP A 49 -8.35 3.21 -12.91
N MET A 50 -7.53 2.74 -11.98
CA MET A 50 -6.09 2.58 -12.19
C MET A 50 -5.76 1.27 -12.89
N GLY A 51 -6.47 0.18 -12.53
CA GLY A 51 -6.22 -1.15 -13.07
C GLY A 51 -7.25 -2.18 -12.63
N GLU A 52 -7.11 -3.41 -13.11
CA GLU A 52 -8.00 -4.51 -12.75
C GLU A 52 -7.69 -5.05 -11.35
N ALA A 53 -8.72 -5.12 -10.51
CA ALA A 53 -8.66 -5.76 -9.20
C ALA A 53 -9.20 -7.19 -9.29
N SER A 54 -8.42 -8.17 -8.83
CA SER A 54 -8.75 -9.58 -8.91
C SER A 54 -8.58 -10.28 -7.55
N LYS A 55 -9.22 -11.46 -7.41
CA LYS A 55 -9.01 -12.37 -6.28
C LYS A 55 -7.83 -13.32 -6.50
N ILE A 56 -7.29 -13.39 -7.73
CA ILE A 56 -6.13 -14.22 -8.04
C ILE A 56 -4.89 -13.54 -7.45
N PRO A 57 -4.06 -14.25 -6.66
CA PRO A 57 -2.82 -13.69 -6.13
C PRO A 57 -1.90 -13.22 -7.26
N HIS A 58 -1.19 -12.10 -7.03
CA HIS A 58 -0.27 -11.51 -8.00
C HIS A 58 -0.90 -11.16 -9.37
N GLU A 59 -2.14 -10.64 -9.36
CA GLU A 59 -2.78 -10.16 -10.60
C GLU A 59 -2.05 -8.94 -11.15
N THR A 60 -1.73 -7.95 -10.31
CA THR A 60 -0.84 -6.85 -10.66
C THR A 60 0.58 -7.39 -10.87
N ARG A 61 1.06 -7.43 -12.10
CA ARG A 61 2.32 -8.06 -12.50
C ARG A 61 3.46 -7.06 -12.66
N THR A 62 3.11 -5.84 -13.03
CA THR A 62 4.03 -4.72 -13.24
C THR A 62 3.59 -3.56 -12.38
N VAL A 63 4.51 -2.67 -12.08
CA VAL A 63 4.19 -1.41 -11.41
C VAL A 63 3.32 -0.56 -12.34
N GLN A 64 2.24 -0.01 -11.81
CA GLN A 64 1.36 0.91 -12.51
C GLN A 64 1.45 2.29 -11.87
N GLU A 65 1.55 3.34 -12.66
CA GLU A 65 1.61 4.72 -12.17
C GLU A 65 0.48 5.54 -12.79
N LYS A 66 -0.24 6.31 -11.95
CA LYS A 66 -1.19 7.32 -12.37
C LYS A 66 -0.68 8.67 -11.91
N GLU A 67 -0.40 9.53 -12.89
CA GLU A 67 0.23 10.82 -12.63
C GLU A 67 -0.77 11.90 -12.19
N ARG A 68 -0.28 12.83 -11.36
CA ARG A 68 -0.92 14.11 -11.04
C ARG A 68 -2.35 13.98 -10.49
N ILE A 69 -2.56 13.07 -9.54
CA ILE A 69 -3.81 13.05 -8.78
C ILE A 69 -3.78 14.22 -7.79
N GLU A 70 -4.74 15.12 -7.89
CA GLU A 70 -4.92 16.20 -6.91
C GLU A 70 -6.08 15.86 -5.98
N ILE A 71 -5.77 15.66 -4.69
CA ILE A 71 -6.78 15.52 -3.66
C ILE A 71 -6.93 16.82 -2.87
N LYS A 72 -8.17 17.15 -2.50
CA LYS A 72 -8.49 18.36 -1.74
C LYS A 72 -9.15 18.00 -0.41
N HIS A 73 -8.65 18.57 0.68
CA HIS A 73 -9.26 18.39 1.98
C HIS A 73 -9.25 19.70 2.77
N LYS A 74 -10.45 20.23 3.12
CA LYS A 74 -10.61 21.55 3.74
C LYS A 74 -9.97 22.63 2.86
N ARG A 75 -8.94 23.35 3.37
CA ARG A 75 -8.21 24.42 2.64
C ARG A 75 -6.86 23.95 2.10
N LYS A 76 -6.65 22.64 1.96
CA LYS A 76 -5.37 22.07 1.52
C LYS A 76 -5.58 21.22 0.28
N SER A 77 -4.60 21.25 -0.60
CA SER A 77 -4.48 20.28 -1.70
C SER A 77 -3.18 19.50 -1.59
N LEU A 78 -3.18 18.29 -2.14
CA LEU A 78 -2.03 17.41 -2.24
C LEU A 78 -2.01 16.86 -3.65
N VAL A 79 -0.91 17.07 -4.36
CA VAL A 79 -0.69 16.53 -5.71
C VAL A 79 0.35 15.40 -5.62
N PHE A 80 -0.01 14.23 -6.15
CA PHE A 80 0.88 13.09 -6.14
C PHE A 80 0.71 12.20 -7.39
N ASN A 81 1.75 11.45 -7.70
CA ASN A 81 1.69 10.31 -8.58
C ASN A 81 1.41 9.07 -7.73
N LEU A 82 0.34 8.35 -8.05
CA LEU A 82 -0.03 7.12 -7.35
C LEU A 82 0.63 5.93 -8.05
N VAL A 83 1.39 5.15 -7.28
CA VAL A 83 2.09 3.97 -7.78
C VAL A 83 1.50 2.72 -7.13
N ASP A 84 0.76 1.91 -7.91
CA ASP A 84 0.29 0.59 -7.47
C ASP A 84 1.34 -0.47 -7.82
N THR A 85 1.74 -1.24 -6.81
CA THR A 85 2.81 -2.23 -6.96
C THR A 85 2.30 -3.66 -6.92
N PRO A 86 3.00 -4.59 -7.60
CA PRO A 86 2.79 -6.02 -7.39
C PRO A 86 2.84 -6.39 -5.91
N GLY A 87 2.01 -7.36 -5.50
CA GLY A 87 2.01 -7.84 -4.13
C GLY A 87 3.36 -8.47 -3.77
N ILE A 88 3.98 -7.97 -2.70
CA ILE A 88 5.22 -8.57 -2.18
C ILE A 88 4.87 -9.86 -1.45
N ALA A 89 5.58 -10.95 -1.78
CA ALA A 89 5.51 -12.24 -1.11
C ALA A 89 6.93 -12.74 -0.81
N THR A 90 7.11 -13.44 0.29
CA THR A 90 8.40 -14.04 0.67
C THR A 90 8.62 -15.39 0.00
N LYS A 91 7.55 -16.05 -0.41
CA LYS A 91 7.56 -17.29 -1.19
C LYS A 91 6.49 -17.21 -2.28
N ILE A 92 6.87 -17.55 -3.49
CA ILE A 92 5.95 -17.65 -4.64
C ILE A 92 6.04 -19.09 -5.13
N ASP A 93 4.97 -19.83 -4.91
CA ASP A 93 4.86 -21.22 -5.34
C ASP A 93 3.92 -21.33 -6.54
N TYR A 94 4.33 -22.04 -7.58
CA TYR A 94 3.49 -22.24 -8.76
C TYR A 94 2.26 -23.11 -8.45
N GLU A 95 2.32 -23.97 -7.43
CA GLU A 95 1.18 -24.79 -6.99
C GLU A 95 0.01 -23.93 -6.49
N ASP A 96 0.28 -22.76 -5.90
CA ASP A 96 -0.79 -21.84 -5.50
C ASP A 96 -1.60 -21.35 -6.69
N PHE A 97 -0.95 -21.16 -7.86
CA PHE A 97 -1.65 -20.77 -9.08
C PHE A 97 -2.43 -21.94 -9.69
N MET A 98 -1.95 -23.18 -9.55
CA MET A 98 -2.69 -24.38 -10.01
C MET A 98 -4.05 -24.52 -9.30
N ARG A 99 -4.15 -24.14 -8.04
CA ARG A 99 -5.43 -24.09 -7.28
C ARG A 99 -6.47 -23.16 -7.92
N HIS A 100 -6.04 -22.22 -8.77
CA HIS A 100 -6.88 -21.31 -9.54
C HIS A 100 -7.17 -21.81 -10.97
N LYS A 101 -7.17 -23.13 -11.20
CA LYS A 101 -7.47 -23.79 -12.47
C LYS A 101 -6.48 -23.51 -13.61
N MET A 102 -5.25 -23.16 -13.28
CA MET A 102 -4.16 -23.03 -14.27
C MET A 102 -3.48 -24.37 -14.49
N ASN A 103 -3.06 -24.64 -15.72
CA ASN A 103 -2.20 -25.79 -15.99
C ASN A 103 -0.75 -25.50 -15.49
N GLU A 104 0.07 -26.55 -15.36
CA GLU A 104 1.41 -26.45 -14.77
C GLU A 104 2.33 -25.46 -15.53
N LYS A 105 2.26 -25.43 -16.86
CA LYS A 105 3.06 -24.52 -17.69
C LYS A 105 2.68 -23.06 -17.44
N GLU A 106 1.39 -22.77 -17.38
CA GLU A 106 0.85 -21.44 -17.08
C GLU A 106 1.17 -21.03 -15.64
N ALA A 107 1.00 -21.92 -14.66
CA ALA A 107 1.31 -21.68 -13.26
C ALA A 107 2.80 -21.36 -13.05
N LYS A 108 3.72 -22.09 -13.67
CA LYS A 108 5.17 -21.81 -13.65
C LYS A 108 5.51 -20.46 -14.30
N LYS A 109 4.89 -20.14 -15.43
CA LYS A 109 5.04 -18.82 -16.07
C LYS A 109 4.58 -17.72 -15.13
N ARG A 110 3.41 -17.88 -14.51
CA ARG A 110 2.80 -16.92 -13.59
C ARG A 110 3.69 -16.69 -12.35
N ALA A 111 4.24 -17.75 -11.76
CA ALA A 111 5.16 -17.65 -10.61
C ALA A 111 6.43 -16.87 -10.97
N ARG A 112 6.99 -17.05 -12.16
CA ARG A 112 8.15 -16.26 -12.63
C ARG A 112 7.81 -14.79 -12.81
N GLU A 113 6.65 -14.47 -13.38
CA GLU A 113 6.17 -13.09 -13.55
C GLU A 113 5.96 -12.43 -12.18
N ALA A 114 5.34 -13.14 -11.23
CA ALA A 114 5.15 -12.65 -9.86
C ALA A 114 6.47 -12.37 -9.15
N THR A 115 7.48 -13.25 -9.31
CA THR A 115 8.83 -13.03 -8.75
C THR A 115 9.48 -11.77 -9.33
N LYS A 116 9.40 -11.56 -10.65
CA LYS A 116 9.90 -10.34 -11.28
C LYS A 116 9.19 -9.10 -10.75
N GLY A 117 7.87 -9.15 -10.59
CA GLY A 117 7.08 -8.06 -10.04
C GLY A 117 7.47 -7.70 -8.61
N VAL A 118 7.79 -8.68 -7.75
CA VAL A 118 8.30 -8.42 -6.40
C VAL A 118 9.64 -7.69 -6.43
N ILE A 119 10.56 -8.13 -7.28
CA ILE A 119 11.88 -7.49 -7.43
C ILE A 119 11.71 -6.05 -7.91
N GLU A 120 10.84 -5.82 -8.87
CA GLU A 120 10.52 -4.48 -9.39
C GLU A 120 9.93 -3.60 -8.28
N ALA A 121 8.93 -4.09 -7.55
CA ALA A 121 8.31 -3.35 -6.45
C ALA A 121 9.34 -2.92 -5.39
N ILE A 122 10.31 -3.78 -5.06
CA ILE A 122 11.37 -3.44 -4.09
C ILE A 122 12.30 -2.35 -4.65
N LYS A 123 12.64 -2.40 -5.94
CA LYS A 123 13.47 -1.36 -6.58
C LYS A 123 12.78 0.01 -6.59
N TRP A 124 11.46 0.04 -6.79
CA TRP A 124 10.69 1.28 -6.78
C TRP A 124 10.59 1.95 -5.42
N LEU A 125 10.92 1.25 -4.32
CA LEU A 125 10.91 1.85 -2.97
C LEU A 125 11.82 3.08 -2.86
N ASP A 126 12.97 3.05 -3.52
CA ASP A 126 13.96 4.13 -3.45
C ASP A 126 13.47 5.43 -4.13
N ASP A 127 12.45 5.33 -4.99
CA ASP A 127 11.84 6.46 -5.69
C ASP A 127 10.59 7.02 -4.99
N MET A 128 10.13 6.38 -3.91
CA MET A 128 8.91 6.79 -3.20
C MET A 128 9.19 7.89 -2.19
N ASP A 129 8.33 8.92 -2.17
CA ASP A 129 8.35 9.96 -1.15
C ASP A 129 7.62 9.54 0.12
N CYS A 130 6.56 8.74 -0.02
CA CYS A 130 5.83 8.12 1.06
C CYS A 130 5.14 6.84 0.58
N VAL A 131 4.80 5.97 1.53
CA VAL A 131 4.20 4.66 1.22
C VAL A 131 2.97 4.41 2.07
N ILE A 132 1.93 3.90 1.44
CA ILE A 132 0.78 3.31 2.09
C ILE A 132 0.98 1.79 2.09
N VAL A 133 1.07 1.19 3.27
CA VAL A 133 1.11 -0.27 3.42
C VAL A 133 -0.30 -0.79 3.63
N VAL A 134 -0.83 -1.52 2.64
CA VAL A 134 -2.20 -2.04 2.66
C VAL A 134 -2.18 -3.48 3.16
N LEU A 135 -2.75 -3.68 4.36
CA LEU A 135 -2.85 -4.98 5.02
C LEU A 135 -4.31 -5.44 5.07
N ASP A 136 -4.53 -6.73 4.90
CA ASP A 136 -5.84 -7.35 5.15
C ASP A 136 -6.08 -7.43 6.67
N SER A 137 -7.05 -6.69 7.19
CA SER A 137 -7.36 -6.61 8.62
C SER A 137 -7.93 -7.90 9.21
N THR A 138 -8.25 -8.89 8.37
CA THR A 138 -8.71 -10.22 8.79
C THR A 138 -7.56 -11.20 9.01
N GLN A 139 -6.36 -10.86 8.55
CA GLN A 139 -5.17 -11.72 8.58
C GLN A 139 -4.24 -11.41 9.75
N ASN A 140 -3.25 -12.27 9.95
CA ASN A 140 -2.22 -12.05 10.96
C ASN A 140 -1.26 -10.92 10.50
N PRO A 141 -1.16 -9.78 11.24
CA PRO A 141 -0.25 -8.72 10.88
C PRO A 141 1.23 -9.08 11.03
N TYR A 142 1.55 -10.07 11.86
CA TYR A 142 2.93 -10.56 12.09
C TYR A 142 3.41 -11.57 11.04
N SER A 143 2.76 -11.65 9.87
CA SER A 143 3.27 -12.51 8.80
C SER A 143 4.66 -12.07 8.36
N GLN A 144 5.51 -13.03 7.96
CA GLN A 144 6.87 -12.76 7.48
C GLN A 144 6.89 -11.69 6.38
N VAL A 145 5.90 -11.72 5.50
CA VAL A 145 5.76 -10.73 4.41
C VAL A 145 5.60 -9.32 4.96
N ASN A 146 4.68 -9.13 5.89
CA ASN A 146 4.40 -7.81 6.46
C ASN A 146 5.62 -7.26 7.21
N VAL A 147 6.27 -8.10 8.01
CA VAL A 147 7.50 -7.73 8.74
C VAL A 147 8.62 -7.35 7.76
N THR A 148 8.78 -8.09 6.68
CA THR A 148 9.78 -7.79 5.65
C THR A 148 9.50 -6.45 4.95
N ILE A 149 8.26 -6.18 4.57
CA ILE A 149 7.87 -4.92 3.94
C ILE A 149 8.16 -3.74 4.88
N ILE A 150 7.64 -3.81 6.11
CA ILE A 150 7.81 -2.75 7.11
C ILE A 150 9.28 -2.53 7.45
N GLY A 151 10.07 -3.61 7.60
CA GLY A 151 11.51 -3.53 7.85
C GLY A 151 12.28 -2.84 6.72
N ASN A 152 11.95 -3.13 5.46
CA ASN A 152 12.55 -2.47 4.30
C ASN A 152 12.23 -0.97 4.25
N LEU A 153 10.99 -0.58 4.58
CA LEU A 153 10.58 0.82 4.64
C LEU A 153 11.26 1.56 5.79
N ALA A 154 11.34 0.93 6.96
CA ALA A 154 12.04 1.49 8.12
C ALA A 154 13.54 1.73 7.85
N ALA A 155 14.21 0.76 7.22
CA ALA A 155 15.63 0.87 6.86
C ALA A 155 15.92 2.03 5.89
N ARG A 156 14.96 2.40 5.06
CA ARG A 156 15.04 3.52 4.11
C ARG A 156 14.53 4.85 4.67
N ASN A 157 14.01 4.87 5.89
CA ASN A 157 13.38 6.03 6.50
C ASN A 157 12.24 6.63 5.65
N ILE A 158 11.50 5.79 4.91
CA ILE A 158 10.36 6.23 4.11
C ILE A 158 9.16 6.47 5.05
N PRO A 159 8.45 7.60 4.95
CA PRO A 159 7.21 7.84 5.68
C PRO A 159 6.13 6.81 5.33
N VAL A 160 5.51 6.22 6.34
CA VAL A 160 4.55 5.12 6.18
C VAL A 160 3.22 5.43 6.84
N LEU A 161 2.12 5.21 6.11
CA LEU A 161 0.77 5.04 6.65
C LEU A 161 0.34 3.60 6.47
N ILE A 162 -0.10 2.94 7.53
CA ILE A 162 -0.66 1.59 7.43
C ILE A 162 -2.18 1.68 7.25
N VAL A 163 -2.68 1.03 6.21
CA VAL A 163 -4.11 0.87 5.95
C VAL A 163 -4.52 -0.56 6.24
N GLY A 164 -5.30 -0.76 7.31
CA GLY A 164 -5.99 -2.01 7.58
C GLY A 164 -7.27 -2.09 6.72
N ASN A 165 -7.17 -2.75 5.58
CA ASN A 165 -8.28 -2.86 4.64
C ASN A 165 -9.25 -4.00 5.00
N LYS A 166 -10.42 -4.01 4.36
CA LYS A 166 -11.49 -5.01 4.50
C LYS A 166 -12.19 -4.98 5.87
N ILE A 167 -12.37 -3.78 6.46
CA ILE A 167 -13.09 -3.63 7.73
C ILE A 167 -14.59 -3.97 7.63
N ASP A 168 -15.11 -4.20 6.46
CA ASP A 168 -16.46 -4.69 6.20
C ASP A 168 -16.63 -6.18 6.51
N LEU A 169 -15.54 -6.92 6.70
CA LEU A 169 -15.56 -8.35 7.02
C LEU A 169 -15.57 -8.60 8.53
N ASN A 170 -16.37 -9.57 8.99
CA ASN A 170 -16.58 -9.87 10.41
C ASN A 170 -15.31 -10.22 11.20
N ARG A 171 -14.25 -10.73 10.53
CA ARG A 171 -12.97 -11.07 11.18
C ARG A 171 -11.98 -9.91 11.22
N SER A 172 -12.38 -8.72 10.79
CA SER A 172 -11.53 -7.53 10.80
C SER A 172 -11.09 -7.16 12.22
N ASN A 173 -9.81 -6.88 12.41
CA ASN A 173 -9.25 -6.47 13.69
C ASN A 173 -8.14 -5.41 13.51
N ILE A 174 -8.53 -4.15 13.47
CA ILE A 174 -7.61 -3.01 13.33
C ILE A 174 -6.72 -2.85 14.56
N LYS A 175 -7.24 -3.09 15.77
CA LYS A 175 -6.45 -3.01 17.02
C LYS A 175 -5.24 -3.96 16.99
N ARG A 176 -5.40 -5.13 16.37
CA ARG A 176 -4.30 -6.09 16.21
C ARG A 176 -3.18 -5.56 15.30
N ILE A 177 -3.53 -4.82 14.24
CA ILE A 177 -2.55 -4.16 13.37
C ILE A 177 -1.85 -3.03 14.12
N GLN A 178 -2.60 -2.20 14.86
CA GLN A 178 -2.06 -1.11 15.69
C GLN A 178 -1.08 -1.63 16.74
N SER A 179 -1.42 -2.73 17.39
CA SER A 179 -0.53 -3.38 18.38
C SER A 179 0.71 -4.01 17.75
N ALA A 180 0.63 -4.46 16.48
CA ALA A 180 1.76 -5.05 15.78
C ALA A 180 2.78 -3.98 15.31
N PHE A 181 2.30 -2.79 14.96
CA PHE A 181 3.12 -1.71 14.40
C PHE A 181 2.85 -0.37 15.10
N PRO A 182 3.10 -0.27 16.42
CA PRO A 182 2.72 0.91 17.22
C PRO A 182 3.48 2.19 16.86
N GLN A 183 4.55 2.09 16.08
CA GLN A 183 5.34 3.22 15.61
C GLN A 183 4.73 3.94 14.40
N TYR A 184 3.70 3.38 13.77
CA TYR A 184 3.06 3.94 12.57
C TYR A 184 1.60 4.29 12.83
N ASP A 185 1.11 5.29 12.13
CA ASP A 185 -0.33 5.56 12.08
C ASP A 185 -1.05 4.45 11.31
N VAL A 186 -2.15 3.96 11.87
CA VAL A 186 -2.97 2.89 11.29
C VAL A 186 -4.40 3.38 11.12
N VAL A 187 -4.92 3.32 9.90
CA VAL A 187 -6.31 3.63 9.58
C VAL A 187 -7.03 2.39 9.02
N GLY A 188 -8.22 2.11 9.53
CA GLY A 188 -9.05 1.01 9.03
C GLY A 188 -10.00 1.47 7.94
N VAL A 189 -10.02 0.78 6.79
CA VAL A 189 -10.91 1.11 5.67
C VAL A 189 -11.54 -0.14 5.05
N SER A 190 -12.63 0.03 4.34
CA SER A 190 -13.03 -0.89 3.29
C SER A 190 -12.94 -0.16 1.94
N ALA A 191 -11.88 -0.43 1.20
CA ALA A 191 -11.69 0.15 -0.13
C ALA A 191 -12.82 -0.26 -1.09
N LEU A 192 -13.29 -1.52 -0.98
CA LEU A 192 -14.39 -2.04 -1.80
C LEU A 192 -15.74 -1.38 -1.51
N LYS A 193 -16.04 -1.10 -0.23
CA LYS A 193 -17.33 -0.54 0.21
C LYS A 193 -17.28 0.97 0.46
N GLY A 194 -16.13 1.60 0.30
CA GLY A 194 -15.93 3.03 0.56
C GLY A 194 -16.04 3.42 2.04
N LYS A 195 -15.94 2.46 3.00
CA LYS A 195 -16.04 2.78 4.44
C LYS A 195 -14.74 3.44 4.93
N ASN A 196 -14.87 4.50 5.74
CA ASN A 196 -13.78 5.26 6.37
C ASN A 196 -12.74 5.85 5.39
N ILE A 197 -13.13 6.07 4.12
CA ILE A 197 -12.22 6.67 3.12
C ILE A 197 -11.92 8.13 3.48
N GLY A 198 -12.83 8.84 4.13
CA GLY A 198 -12.57 10.19 4.66
C GLY A 198 -11.44 10.21 5.69
N ASP A 199 -11.45 9.28 6.65
CA ASP A 199 -10.40 9.12 7.67
C ASP A 199 -9.04 8.76 7.05
N PHE A 200 -9.07 7.96 5.99
CA PHE A 200 -7.88 7.65 5.20
C PHE A 200 -7.28 8.92 4.58
N TYR A 201 -8.08 9.76 3.92
CA TYR A 201 -7.57 11.02 3.36
C TYR A 201 -7.05 11.96 4.46
N GLU A 202 -7.73 12.08 5.61
CA GLU A 202 -7.21 12.85 6.73
C GLU A 202 -5.85 12.36 7.21
N SER A 203 -5.68 11.04 7.32
CA SER A 203 -4.41 10.40 7.73
C SER A 203 -3.31 10.62 6.69
N LEU A 204 -3.65 10.54 5.40
CA LEU A 204 -2.72 10.82 4.31
C LEU A 204 -2.24 12.29 4.35
N PHE A 205 -3.12 13.25 4.56
CA PHE A 205 -2.75 14.66 4.74
C PHE A 205 -1.89 14.91 5.98
N LYS A 206 -2.00 14.09 7.02
CA LYS A 206 -1.12 14.16 8.21
C LYS A 206 0.25 13.61 7.93
N LEU A 207 0.35 12.52 7.14
CA LEU A 207 1.60 11.87 6.78
C LEU A 207 2.53 12.81 6.01
N VAL A 208 1.99 13.61 5.08
CA VAL A 208 2.75 14.47 4.16
C VAL A 208 2.92 15.92 4.67
N LYS A 209 2.57 16.20 5.91
CA LYS A 209 2.83 17.48 6.58
C LYS A 209 4.21 17.54 7.16
#